data_ba0d9b4a720454dbb77723e56db33d82
#
_entry.id   ba0d9b4a720454dbb77723e56db33d82
#
_cell.length_a   1.000
_cell.length_b   1.000
_cell.length_c   1.000
_cell.angle_alpha   90.00
_cell.angle_beta   90.00
_cell.angle_gamma   90.00
#
_symmetry.space_group_name_H-M   'P 1'
#
loop_
_entity.id
_entity.type
_entity.pdbx_description
1 polymer ?
#
loop_
_entity_poly.entity_id
_entity_poly.type
_entity_poly.pdbx_seq_one_letter_code
_entity_poly.pdbx_strand_id
1 'polypeptide(L)'
;MKKYYFTSESVTEGHPDKLCDLISDSILDEYLKQDENSRVAVETFASKDKITVAGQVTSNGEVDIENLVRNVIKKVGYDNEKTDMDYRTCKIDINITKQSSDIAIGVDVGGAGDQGIMFGYATDETENYMPYAIDMAHKLAKRLADVRKENEITYLRPDGKTQVTIEYEDDIPKRIDTILISTQHLEEVTMDRLKKDLIEKAINVVVPKEMMDENTKIYINPTGRFVIGGPLGDTGLTGRKLIVDTYGGYSRHGGGAFSGKDASKVDRSASYMLRHIAKNIVANGYAKKCELQVSYAIGMEKPISIWINTFGTNKIPEEDIIKIIEEKFDLTPNGIIKYLDLKKPIYTKTTNYGHFGKEEMPWEKVITIG
;
A
#
# COMPACT_ATOMS: atom_id res chain seq x y z
N MET A 1 19.51 11.88 25.58
CA MET A 1 18.16 11.88 25.01
C MET A 1 18.27 12.35 23.56
N LYS A 2 18.02 11.45 22.61
CA LYS A 2 18.03 11.75 21.16
C LYS A 2 16.62 12.16 20.74
N LYS A 3 16.45 13.43 20.36
CA LYS A 3 15.17 13.95 19.88
C LYS A 3 15.23 14.18 18.38
N TYR A 4 14.21 13.70 17.64
CA TYR A 4 14.09 13.91 16.21
C TYR A 4 12.63 13.86 15.76
N TYR A 5 12.39 14.31 14.53
CA TYR A 5 11.09 14.28 13.87
C TYR A 5 11.12 13.32 12.69
N PHE A 6 10.06 12.55 12.51
CA PHE A 6 9.90 11.70 11.34
C PHE A 6 8.51 11.88 10.74
N THR A 7 8.46 11.94 9.42
CA THR A 7 7.24 12.22 8.68
C THR A 7 6.92 11.09 7.70
N SER A 8 5.65 10.68 7.68
CA SER A 8 5.11 9.79 6.67
C SER A 8 3.86 10.39 6.05
N GLU A 9 3.55 9.99 4.82
CA GLU A 9 2.36 10.42 4.08
C GLU A 9 1.52 9.23 3.64
N SER A 10 0.23 9.49 3.42
CA SER A 10 -0.71 8.58 2.79
C SER A 10 -1.62 9.33 1.85
N VAL A 11 -2.36 8.60 1.03
CA VAL A 11 -3.30 9.15 0.06
C VAL A 11 -4.62 8.40 0.09
N THR A 12 -5.70 9.08 -0.32
CA THR A 12 -7.01 8.45 -0.46
C THR A 12 -7.07 7.55 -1.69
N GLU A 13 -8.11 6.71 -1.77
CA GLU A 13 -8.38 5.86 -2.93
C GLU A 13 -8.60 6.63 -4.24
N GLY A 14 -8.96 7.92 -4.15
CA GLY A 14 -9.14 8.81 -5.30
C GLY A 14 -7.87 9.51 -5.77
N HIS A 15 -6.73 9.37 -5.06
CA HIS A 15 -5.47 9.85 -5.61
C HIS A 15 -5.17 9.17 -6.96
N PRO A 16 -4.73 9.89 -8.00
CA PRO A 16 -4.57 9.32 -9.34
C PRO A 16 -3.73 8.05 -9.40
N ASP A 17 -2.59 8.00 -8.69
CA ASP A 17 -1.75 6.79 -8.64
C ASP A 17 -2.48 5.64 -7.94
N LYS A 18 -3.24 5.91 -6.86
CA LYS A 18 -3.98 4.87 -6.14
C LYS A 18 -5.21 4.38 -6.90
N LEU A 19 -5.85 5.22 -7.67
CA LEU A 19 -6.87 4.78 -8.62
C LEU A 19 -6.29 3.79 -9.63
N CYS A 20 -5.09 4.06 -10.16
CA CYS A 20 -4.40 3.16 -11.08
C CYS A 20 -4.05 1.81 -10.42
N ASP A 21 -3.52 1.84 -9.20
CA ASP A 21 -3.25 0.64 -8.41
C ASP A 21 -4.53 -0.18 -8.19
N LEU A 22 -5.63 0.47 -7.82
CA LEU A 22 -6.91 -0.17 -7.56
C LEU A 22 -7.49 -0.81 -8.82
N ILE A 23 -7.40 -0.15 -9.97
CA ILE A 23 -7.81 -0.70 -11.26
C ILE A 23 -6.99 -1.96 -11.59
N SER A 24 -5.66 -1.88 -11.49
CA SER A 24 -4.76 -2.98 -11.82
C SER A 24 -4.99 -4.20 -10.92
N ASP A 25 -5.17 -4.01 -9.62
CA ASP A 25 -5.47 -5.11 -8.70
C ASP A 25 -6.92 -5.63 -8.84
N SER A 26 -7.86 -4.80 -9.25
CA SER A 26 -9.21 -5.25 -9.57
C SER A 26 -9.23 -6.19 -10.78
N ILE A 27 -8.40 -5.90 -11.79
CA ILE A 27 -8.22 -6.76 -12.96
C ILE A 27 -7.58 -8.10 -12.54
N LEU A 28 -6.53 -8.05 -11.72
CA LEU A 28 -5.90 -9.24 -11.17
C LEU A 28 -6.89 -10.13 -10.42
N ASP A 29 -7.64 -9.56 -9.48
CA ASP A 29 -8.61 -10.30 -8.68
C ASP A 29 -9.70 -10.93 -9.54
N GLU A 30 -10.16 -10.26 -10.61
CA GLU A 30 -11.20 -10.79 -11.47
C GLU A 30 -10.72 -11.98 -12.31
N TYR A 31 -9.46 -11.97 -12.75
CA TYR A 31 -8.85 -13.15 -13.37
C TYR A 31 -8.68 -14.30 -12.38
N LEU A 32 -8.18 -14.02 -11.16
CA LEU A 32 -7.96 -15.05 -10.12
C LEU A 32 -9.26 -15.72 -9.64
N LYS A 33 -10.38 -15.01 -9.65
CA LYS A 33 -11.70 -15.61 -9.35
C LYS A 33 -12.10 -16.70 -10.33
N GLN A 34 -11.67 -16.61 -11.58
CA GLN A 34 -12.01 -17.55 -12.65
C GLN A 34 -10.93 -18.62 -12.87
N ASP A 35 -9.67 -18.26 -12.66
CA ASP A 35 -8.51 -19.14 -12.78
C ASP A 35 -7.43 -18.75 -11.75
N GLU A 36 -7.29 -19.54 -10.69
CA GLU A 36 -6.31 -19.32 -9.63
C GLU A 36 -4.84 -19.37 -10.10
N ASN A 37 -4.60 -19.91 -11.31
CA ASN A 37 -3.27 -19.99 -11.92
C ASN A 37 -3.01 -18.86 -12.92
N SER A 38 -3.88 -17.87 -12.99
CA SER A 38 -3.70 -16.70 -13.85
C SER A 38 -2.35 -16.03 -13.61
N ARG A 39 -1.65 -15.71 -14.69
CA ARG A 39 -0.43 -14.90 -14.71
C ARG A 39 -0.83 -13.51 -15.19
N VAL A 40 -0.63 -12.52 -14.33
CA VAL A 40 -1.06 -11.14 -14.57
C VAL A 40 0.07 -10.17 -14.27
N ALA A 41 0.34 -9.31 -15.22
CA ALA A 41 1.22 -8.16 -15.08
C ALA A 41 0.56 -7.00 -15.82
N VAL A 42 -0.27 -6.23 -15.12
CA VAL A 42 -1.11 -5.16 -15.69
C VAL A 42 -0.81 -3.85 -15.00
N GLU A 43 -0.57 -2.83 -15.80
CA GLU A 43 -0.36 -1.46 -15.35
C GLU A 43 -1.45 -0.56 -15.91
N THR A 44 -1.82 0.45 -15.13
CA THR A 44 -2.82 1.44 -15.49
C THR A 44 -2.21 2.82 -15.46
N PHE A 45 -2.50 3.62 -16.48
CA PHE A 45 -2.15 5.02 -16.58
C PHE A 45 -3.43 5.85 -16.67
N ALA A 46 -3.52 6.90 -15.86
CA ALA A 46 -4.66 7.79 -15.83
C ALA A 46 -4.22 9.24 -16.06
N SER A 47 -4.84 9.94 -16.99
CA SER A 47 -4.57 11.35 -17.24
C SER A 47 -5.80 12.03 -17.84
N LYS A 48 -6.22 13.15 -17.26
CA LYS A 48 -7.43 13.89 -17.65
C LYS A 48 -8.68 13.00 -17.65
N ASP A 49 -9.30 12.84 -18.81
CA ASP A 49 -10.51 12.05 -19.06
C ASP A 49 -10.21 10.63 -19.60
N LYS A 50 -8.95 10.18 -19.48
CA LYS A 50 -8.51 8.93 -20.12
C LYS A 50 -7.84 7.97 -19.15
N ILE A 51 -8.22 6.69 -19.24
CA ILE A 51 -7.54 5.56 -18.62
C ILE A 51 -6.93 4.70 -19.72
N THR A 52 -5.69 4.32 -19.56
CA THR A 52 -5.02 3.31 -20.40
C THR A 52 -4.61 2.14 -19.54
N VAL A 53 -5.07 0.95 -19.90
CA VAL A 53 -4.70 -0.32 -19.25
C VAL A 53 -3.82 -1.09 -20.21
N ALA A 54 -2.63 -1.45 -19.79
CA ALA A 54 -1.69 -2.21 -20.62
C ALA A 54 -0.99 -3.30 -19.81
N GLY A 55 -0.53 -4.35 -20.49
CA GLY A 55 0.22 -5.42 -19.83
C GLY A 55 0.03 -6.78 -20.48
N GLN A 56 0.37 -7.81 -19.71
CA GLN A 56 0.28 -9.21 -20.16
C GLN A 56 -0.55 -10.03 -19.20
N VAL A 57 -1.42 -10.88 -19.78
CA VAL A 57 -2.23 -11.83 -19.04
C VAL A 57 -2.18 -13.19 -19.73
N THR A 58 -1.99 -14.23 -18.93
CA THR A 58 -2.20 -15.64 -19.34
C THR A 58 -3.18 -16.25 -18.34
N SER A 59 -4.38 -16.54 -18.80
CA SER A 59 -5.49 -17.06 -17.99
C SER A 59 -6.45 -17.84 -18.84
N ASN A 60 -7.21 -18.75 -18.22
CA ASN A 60 -8.39 -19.38 -18.82
C ASN A 60 -9.67 -18.56 -18.58
N GLY A 61 -9.60 -17.49 -17.77
CA GLY A 61 -10.71 -16.59 -17.53
C GLY A 61 -10.82 -15.48 -18.58
N GLU A 62 -12.00 -14.90 -18.68
CA GLU A 62 -12.29 -13.73 -19.50
C GLU A 62 -12.84 -12.60 -18.64
N VAL A 63 -12.31 -11.38 -18.81
CA VAL A 63 -12.69 -10.20 -18.03
C VAL A 63 -13.13 -9.07 -18.95
N ASP A 64 -14.32 -8.53 -18.71
CA ASP A 64 -14.76 -7.28 -19.32
C ASP A 64 -14.06 -6.11 -18.61
N ILE A 65 -12.83 -5.83 -19.06
CA ILE A 65 -11.96 -4.84 -18.44
C ILE A 65 -12.57 -3.43 -18.50
N GLU A 66 -13.27 -3.08 -19.61
CA GLU A 66 -13.88 -1.75 -19.72
C GLU A 66 -14.94 -1.52 -18.65
N ASN A 67 -15.88 -2.44 -18.50
CA ASN A 67 -16.90 -2.35 -17.46
C ASN A 67 -16.31 -2.40 -16.05
N LEU A 68 -15.29 -3.23 -15.83
CA LEU A 68 -14.58 -3.31 -14.56
C LEU A 68 -13.96 -1.97 -14.18
N VAL A 69 -13.22 -1.32 -15.09
CA VAL A 69 -12.59 -0.02 -14.90
C VAL A 69 -13.63 1.05 -14.57
N ARG A 70 -14.74 1.13 -15.33
CA ARG A 70 -15.84 2.07 -15.08
C ARG A 70 -16.44 1.87 -13.69
N ASN A 71 -16.63 0.63 -13.27
CA ASN A 71 -17.15 0.30 -11.93
C ASN A 71 -16.20 0.72 -10.81
N VAL A 72 -14.89 0.56 -11.00
CA VAL A 72 -13.87 1.03 -10.03
C VAL A 72 -13.93 2.56 -9.90
N ILE A 73 -13.91 3.29 -11.02
CA ILE A 73 -13.99 4.75 -11.05
C ILE A 73 -15.27 5.24 -10.35
N LYS A 74 -16.41 4.59 -10.64
CA LYS A 74 -17.70 4.87 -9.99
C LYS A 74 -17.65 4.65 -8.47
N LYS A 75 -17.08 3.54 -8.00
CA LYS A 75 -16.98 3.22 -6.56
C LYS A 75 -16.09 4.20 -5.81
N VAL A 76 -15.03 4.70 -6.45
CA VAL A 76 -14.19 5.75 -5.92
C VAL A 76 -14.95 7.07 -5.79
N GLY A 77 -15.95 7.32 -6.66
CA GLY A 77 -16.83 8.49 -6.61
C GLY A 77 -16.48 9.55 -7.65
N TYR A 78 -15.83 9.18 -8.73
CA TYR A 78 -15.54 10.06 -9.86
C TYR A 78 -16.71 10.09 -10.84
N ASP A 79 -17.47 11.17 -10.81
CA ASP A 79 -18.72 11.35 -11.53
C ASP A 79 -18.92 12.78 -12.11
N ASN A 80 -17.86 13.59 -12.17
CA ASN A 80 -17.93 15.00 -12.57
C ASN A 80 -16.74 15.41 -13.46
N GLU A 81 -16.94 15.42 -14.77
CA GLU A 81 -15.92 15.78 -15.77
C GLU A 81 -15.37 17.22 -15.67
N LYS A 82 -16.03 18.11 -14.92
CA LYS A 82 -15.57 19.50 -14.75
C LYS A 82 -14.50 19.65 -13.66
N THR A 83 -14.54 18.80 -12.66
CA THR A 83 -13.65 18.92 -11.48
C THR A 83 -12.72 17.71 -11.29
N ASP A 84 -13.06 16.59 -11.91
CA ASP A 84 -12.26 15.37 -11.82
C ASP A 84 -12.41 14.49 -13.08
N MET A 85 -12.85 13.26 -12.96
CA MET A 85 -13.15 12.35 -14.06
C MET A 85 -14.59 11.88 -13.94
N ASP A 86 -15.23 11.52 -15.04
CA ASP A 86 -16.55 10.92 -15.01
C ASP A 86 -16.51 9.48 -15.55
N TYR A 87 -16.89 8.51 -14.73
CA TYR A 87 -16.89 7.09 -15.08
C TYR A 87 -17.77 6.78 -16.30
N ARG A 88 -18.75 7.65 -16.61
CA ARG A 88 -19.70 7.46 -17.74
C ARG A 88 -19.09 7.86 -19.07
N THR A 89 -18.24 8.87 -19.08
CA THR A 89 -17.75 9.53 -20.31
C THR A 89 -16.26 9.40 -20.53
N CYS A 90 -15.48 8.98 -19.52
CA CYS A 90 -14.03 8.81 -19.64
C CYS A 90 -13.69 7.79 -20.74
N LYS A 91 -12.58 8.05 -21.43
CA LYS A 91 -12.05 7.14 -22.44
C LYS A 91 -11.24 6.03 -21.80
N ILE A 92 -11.43 4.80 -22.27
CA ILE A 92 -10.69 3.65 -21.76
C ILE A 92 -10.03 2.95 -22.95
N ASP A 93 -8.70 2.92 -22.94
CA ASP A 93 -7.88 2.20 -23.91
C ASP A 93 -7.32 0.95 -23.24
N ILE A 94 -7.48 -0.21 -23.89
CA ILE A 94 -7.04 -1.51 -23.37
C ILE A 94 -6.04 -2.11 -24.35
N ASN A 95 -4.84 -2.40 -23.86
CA ASN A 95 -3.77 -3.06 -24.61
C ASN A 95 -3.19 -4.22 -23.78
N ILE A 96 -3.97 -5.30 -23.70
CA ILE A 96 -3.57 -6.53 -23.01
C ILE A 96 -3.13 -7.56 -24.04
N THR A 97 -1.93 -8.11 -23.83
CA THR A 97 -1.34 -9.15 -24.66
C THR A 97 -1.12 -10.43 -23.84
N LYS A 98 -0.87 -11.55 -24.53
CA LYS A 98 -0.47 -12.79 -23.87
C LYS A 98 1.00 -12.69 -23.46
N GLN A 99 1.37 -13.22 -22.29
CA GLN A 99 2.75 -13.25 -21.81
C GLN A 99 3.66 -14.02 -22.79
N SER A 100 4.89 -13.52 -22.96
CA SER A 100 5.92 -14.19 -23.78
C SER A 100 6.27 -15.58 -23.23
N SER A 101 6.42 -16.56 -24.13
CA SER A 101 6.87 -17.91 -23.78
C SER A 101 8.27 -17.95 -23.13
N ASP A 102 9.14 -17.01 -23.47
CA ASP A 102 10.51 -16.97 -22.97
C ASP A 102 10.57 -16.60 -21.48
N ILE A 103 9.64 -15.76 -21.00
CA ILE A 103 9.52 -15.40 -19.58
C ILE A 103 8.90 -16.57 -18.78
N ALA A 104 8.03 -17.35 -19.39
CA ALA A 104 7.36 -18.48 -18.74
C ALA A 104 8.34 -19.60 -18.35
N ILE A 105 9.40 -19.83 -19.10
CA ILE A 105 10.35 -20.96 -18.92
C ILE A 105 10.98 -20.95 -17.50
N GLY A 106 11.39 -19.80 -16.99
CA GLY A 106 12.01 -19.68 -15.66
C GLY A 106 11.04 -19.87 -14.50
N VAL A 107 9.77 -19.51 -14.70
CA VAL A 107 8.72 -19.56 -13.68
C VAL A 107 8.09 -20.95 -13.60
N ASP A 108 7.94 -21.62 -14.74
CA ASP A 108 7.28 -22.94 -14.84
C ASP A 108 8.08 -24.06 -14.13
N VAL A 109 9.39 -23.87 -13.91
CA VAL A 109 10.24 -24.79 -13.12
C VAL A 109 10.34 -24.41 -11.63
N GLY A 110 9.57 -23.42 -11.15
CA GLY A 110 9.51 -23.02 -9.74
C GLY A 110 10.50 -21.96 -9.30
N GLY A 111 11.34 -21.45 -10.21
CA GLY A 111 12.30 -20.38 -9.94
C GLY A 111 11.67 -18.97 -9.93
N ALA A 112 12.39 -17.99 -9.41
CA ALA A 112 12.00 -16.59 -9.48
C ALA A 112 11.93 -16.11 -10.93
N GLY A 113 10.86 -15.42 -11.28
CA GLY A 113 10.64 -14.90 -12.65
C GLY A 113 11.49 -13.69 -13.01
N ASP A 114 12.13 -13.09 -12.02
CA ASP A 114 13.02 -11.94 -12.17
C ASP A 114 14.09 -11.90 -11.07
N GLN A 115 15.11 -11.10 -11.28
CA GLN A 115 16.00 -10.68 -10.20
C GLN A 115 15.35 -9.58 -9.36
N GLY A 116 15.77 -9.43 -8.10
CA GLY A 116 15.30 -8.32 -7.29
C GLY A 116 15.75 -8.39 -5.84
N ILE A 117 15.54 -7.29 -5.14
CA ILE A 117 15.71 -7.20 -3.68
C ILE A 117 14.39 -6.77 -3.05
N MET A 118 13.99 -7.42 -1.97
CA MET A 118 12.75 -7.14 -1.25
C MET A 118 13.05 -6.92 0.22
N PHE A 119 12.25 -6.06 0.83
CA PHE A 119 12.39 -5.71 2.25
C PHE A 119 11.10 -6.00 3.01
N GLY A 120 11.25 -6.37 4.28
CA GLY A 120 10.20 -6.46 5.25
C GLY A 120 10.58 -5.70 6.52
N TYR A 121 9.59 -5.12 7.21
CA TYR A 121 9.82 -4.37 8.43
C TYR A 121 8.70 -4.57 9.44
N ALA A 122 9.04 -4.48 10.72
CA ALA A 122 8.09 -4.37 11.82
C ALA A 122 8.73 -3.63 13.00
N THR A 123 7.88 -3.00 13.81
CA THR A 123 8.26 -2.30 15.04
C THR A 123 7.16 -2.47 16.08
N ASP A 124 7.50 -2.37 17.36
CA ASP A 124 6.55 -2.42 18.48
C ASP A 124 5.88 -1.06 18.80
N GLU A 125 5.96 -0.11 17.86
CA GLU A 125 5.39 1.24 18.05
C GLU A 125 3.86 1.28 18.06
N THR A 126 3.21 0.31 17.40
CA THR A 126 1.76 0.20 17.28
C THR A 126 1.31 -1.26 17.46
N GLU A 127 0.02 -1.46 17.75
CA GLU A 127 -0.57 -2.81 17.94
C GLU A 127 -0.47 -3.69 16.68
N ASN A 128 -0.52 -3.07 15.50
CA ASN A 128 -0.36 -3.78 14.22
C ASN A 128 1.10 -3.91 13.76
N TYR A 129 2.07 -3.51 14.62
CA TYR A 129 3.50 -3.58 14.35
C TYR A 129 3.97 -2.73 13.16
N MET A 130 3.26 -1.64 12.87
CA MET A 130 3.63 -0.64 11.87
C MET A 130 4.30 0.58 12.53
N PRO A 131 5.15 1.32 11.79
CA PRO A 131 5.64 2.62 12.26
C PRO A 131 4.48 3.60 12.51
N TYR A 132 4.55 4.35 13.61
CA TYR A 132 3.45 5.19 14.08
C TYR A 132 3.03 6.25 13.04
N ALA A 133 4.01 6.91 12.38
CA ALA A 133 3.70 7.99 11.44
C ALA A 133 2.90 7.51 10.22
N ILE A 134 3.28 6.37 9.61
CA ILE A 134 2.55 5.84 8.45
C ILE A 134 1.20 5.26 8.84
N ASP A 135 1.10 4.57 9.98
CA ASP A 135 -0.16 4.04 10.48
C ASP A 135 -1.18 5.15 10.71
N MET A 136 -0.75 6.26 11.32
CA MET A 136 -1.60 7.42 11.55
C MET A 136 -1.98 8.12 10.25
N ALA A 137 -1.05 8.27 9.30
CA ALA A 137 -1.34 8.85 7.99
C ALA A 137 -2.37 8.01 7.22
N HIS A 138 -2.27 6.66 7.27
CA HIS A 138 -3.25 5.76 6.67
C HIS A 138 -4.64 5.88 7.32
N LYS A 139 -4.71 5.90 8.64
CA LYS A 139 -5.97 6.07 9.38
C LYS A 139 -6.67 7.39 9.03
N LEU A 140 -5.92 8.47 8.92
CA LEU A 140 -6.46 9.77 8.50
C LEU A 140 -6.94 9.76 7.05
N ALA A 141 -6.15 9.19 6.12
CA ALA A 141 -6.55 9.09 4.71
C ALA A 141 -7.79 8.21 4.52
N LYS A 142 -7.88 7.10 5.26
CA LYS A 142 -9.08 6.26 5.28
C LYS A 142 -10.29 7.02 5.82
N ARG A 143 -10.15 7.74 6.94
CA ARG A 143 -11.24 8.52 7.52
C ARG A 143 -11.75 9.61 6.58
N LEU A 144 -10.86 10.26 5.79
CA LEU A 144 -11.29 11.20 4.76
C LEU A 144 -12.22 10.57 3.71
N ALA A 145 -11.91 9.35 3.29
CA ALA A 145 -12.78 8.61 2.37
C ALA A 145 -14.08 8.17 3.04
N ASP A 146 -14.02 7.72 4.30
CA ASP A 146 -15.19 7.27 5.06
C ASP A 146 -16.19 8.43 5.26
N VAL A 147 -15.76 9.61 5.77
CA VAL A 147 -16.66 10.76 5.99
C VAL A 147 -17.30 11.28 4.70
N ARG A 148 -16.63 11.11 3.57
CA ARG A 148 -17.20 11.42 2.25
C ARG A 148 -18.25 10.39 1.84
N LYS A 149 -17.93 9.11 1.91
CA LYS A 149 -18.81 8.00 1.47
C LYS A 149 -20.03 7.84 2.35
N GLU A 150 -19.89 8.09 3.65
CA GLU A 150 -20.97 8.04 4.64
C GLU A 150 -21.80 9.32 4.68
N ASN A 151 -21.48 10.30 3.81
CA ASN A 151 -22.15 11.60 3.72
C ASN A 151 -22.08 12.44 5.00
N GLU A 152 -21.09 12.22 5.85
CA GLU A 152 -20.83 13.09 7.00
C GLU A 152 -20.30 14.47 6.57
N ILE A 153 -19.50 14.49 5.47
CA ILE A 153 -19.02 15.70 4.82
C ILE A 153 -19.31 15.59 3.31
N THR A 154 -20.46 16.11 2.90
CA THR A 154 -21.03 15.92 1.55
C THR A 154 -20.31 16.64 0.43
N TYR A 155 -19.47 17.63 0.75
CA TYR A 155 -18.75 18.45 -0.22
C TYR A 155 -17.32 17.98 -0.49
N LEU A 156 -16.84 16.90 0.15
CA LEU A 156 -15.55 16.30 -0.19
C LEU A 156 -15.63 15.56 -1.51
N ARG A 157 -14.51 15.62 -2.26
CA ARG A 157 -14.32 14.85 -3.48
C ARG A 157 -13.27 13.75 -3.24
N PRO A 158 -13.09 12.80 -4.17
CA PRO A 158 -12.31 11.58 -3.91
C PRO A 158 -10.81 11.79 -3.66
N ASP A 159 -10.18 12.80 -4.28
CA ASP A 159 -8.73 13.00 -4.18
C ASP A 159 -8.30 13.63 -2.87
N GLY A 160 -7.25 13.12 -2.28
CA GLY A 160 -6.71 13.67 -1.04
C GLY A 160 -5.42 13.01 -0.59
N LYS A 161 -4.69 13.74 0.25
CA LYS A 161 -3.43 13.32 0.86
C LYS A 161 -3.42 13.65 2.34
N THR A 162 -2.73 12.85 3.13
CA THR A 162 -2.44 13.11 4.53
C THR A 162 -0.96 12.97 4.80
N GLN A 163 -0.44 13.76 5.71
CA GLN A 163 0.94 13.68 6.15
C GLN A 163 0.99 13.89 7.66
N VAL A 164 1.75 13.08 8.37
CA VAL A 164 1.88 13.15 9.82
C VAL A 164 3.34 13.18 10.19
N THR A 165 3.73 14.17 11.00
CA THR A 165 5.07 14.30 11.59
C THR A 165 5.00 13.94 13.05
N ILE A 166 5.78 12.94 13.46
CA ILE A 166 5.89 12.46 14.82
C ILE A 166 7.19 12.96 15.44
N GLU A 167 7.11 13.47 16.66
CA GLU A 167 8.25 13.73 17.51
C GLU A 167 8.64 12.46 18.27
N TYR A 168 9.89 12.05 18.13
CA TYR A 168 10.49 10.90 18.81
C TYR A 168 11.49 11.33 19.87
N GLU A 169 11.51 10.62 20.98
CA GLU A 169 12.56 10.68 21.99
C GLU A 169 13.09 9.26 22.26
N ASP A 170 14.40 9.08 22.07
CA ASP A 170 15.06 7.77 22.21
C ASP A 170 14.33 6.65 21.46
N ASP A 171 13.95 6.94 20.21
CA ASP A 171 13.24 6.06 19.28
C ASP A 171 11.80 5.65 19.71
N ILE A 172 11.22 6.37 20.66
CA ILE A 172 9.82 6.20 21.10
C ILE A 172 8.98 7.36 20.59
N PRO A 173 7.85 7.11 19.91
CA PRO A 173 6.94 8.18 19.50
C PRO A 173 6.33 8.85 20.72
N LYS A 174 6.38 10.20 20.81
CA LYS A 174 5.92 10.98 21.95
C LYS A 174 4.67 11.79 21.67
N ARG A 175 4.65 12.50 20.55
CA ARG A 175 3.55 13.35 20.15
C ARG A 175 3.53 13.58 18.65
N ILE A 176 2.40 14.00 18.16
CA ILE A 176 2.26 14.49 16.81
C ILE A 176 2.64 15.97 16.79
N ASP A 177 3.69 16.29 16.04
CA ASP A 177 4.10 17.67 15.83
C ASP A 177 3.24 18.36 14.77
N THR A 178 2.99 17.66 13.65
CA THR A 178 2.26 18.26 12.52
C THR A 178 1.33 17.27 11.87
N ILE A 179 0.12 17.73 11.55
CA ILE A 179 -0.83 17.06 10.66
C ILE A 179 -1.08 17.95 9.46
N LEU A 180 -0.88 17.42 8.25
CA LEU A 180 -1.22 18.08 7.00
C LEU A 180 -2.27 17.24 6.26
N ILE A 181 -3.37 17.87 5.87
CA ILE A 181 -4.39 17.27 5.01
C ILE A 181 -4.58 18.16 3.78
N SER A 182 -4.45 17.57 2.61
CA SER A 182 -4.85 18.17 1.33
C SER A 182 -5.98 17.34 0.76
N THR A 183 -7.16 17.93 0.59
CA THR A 183 -8.35 17.20 0.13
C THR A 183 -9.15 18.01 -0.87
N GLN A 184 -9.58 17.33 -1.93
CA GLN A 184 -10.45 17.89 -2.95
C GLN A 184 -11.84 18.15 -2.39
N HIS A 185 -12.45 19.27 -2.76
CA HIS A 185 -13.76 19.72 -2.29
C HIS A 185 -14.55 20.44 -3.38
N LEU A 186 -15.85 20.58 -3.19
CA LEU A 186 -16.71 21.39 -4.07
C LEU A 186 -16.38 22.87 -3.92
N GLU A 187 -16.62 23.63 -4.98
CA GLU A 187 -16.19 25.02 -5.13
C GLU A 187 -16.83 26.00 -4.11
N GLU A 188 -18.06 25.72 -3.71
CA GLU A 188 -18.85 26.56 -2.81
C GLU A 188 -18.43 26.52 -1.34
N VAL A 189 -17.50 25.64 -0.98
CA VAL A 189 -17.06 25.48 0.41
C VAL A 189 -16.00 26.50 0.78
N THR A 190 -16.19 27.16 1.93
CA THR A 190 -15.17 28.01 2.53
C THR A 190 -14.07 27.22 3.23
N MET A 191 -12.85 27.75 3.22
CA MET A 191 -11.72 27.07 3.89
C MET A 191 -11.92 26.97 5.40
N ASP A 192 -12.57 27.93 6.04
CA ASP A 192 -12.88 27.88 7.48
C ASP A 192 -13.83 26.73 7.80
N ARG A 193 -14.86 26.53 6.99
CA ARG A 193 -15.79 25.39 7.14
C ARG A 193 -15.07 24.07 6.93
N LEU A 194 -14.29 23.94 5.85
CA LEU A 194 -13.51 22.76 5.57
C LEU A 194 -12.58 22.40 6.74
N LYS A 195 -11.83 23.38 7.25
CA LYS A 195 -10.93 23.21 8.37
C LYS A 195 -11.65 22.75 9.63
N LYS A 196 -12.75 23.40 9.98
CA LYS A 196 -13.57 23.02 11.14
C LYS A 196 -14.08 21.58 11.03
N ASP A 197 -14.74 21.26 9.92
CA ASP A 197 -15.34 19.93 9.72
C ASP A 197 -14.28 18.82 9.72
N LEU A 198 -13.12 19.03 9.12
CA LEU A 198 -12.03 18.03 9.12
C LEU A 198 -11.38 17.85 10.49
N ILE A 199 -11.23 18.92 11.28
CA ILE A 199 -10.75 18.79 12.67
C ILE A 199 -11.75 17.98 13.49
N GLU A 200 -13.03 18.32 13.44
CA GLU A 200 -14.07 17.69 14.25
C GLU A 200 -14.36 16.24 13.84
N LYS A 201 -14.49 15.98 12.52
CA LYS A 201 -15.00 14.71 11.99
C LYS A 201 -13.92 13.75 11.52
N ALA A 202 -12.70 14.22 11.28
CA ALA A 202 -11.60 13.36 10.87
C ALA A 202 -10.48 13.33 11.93
N ILE A 203 -9.83 14.44 12.22
CA ILE A 203 -8.65 14.45 13.10
C ILE A 203 -9.01 14.00 14.51
N ASN A 204 -10.00 14.64 15.14
CA ASN A 204 -10.39 14.33 16.53
C ASN A 204 -11.00 12.94 16.70
N VAL A 205 -11.42 12.29 15.61
CA VAL A 205 -11.97 10.92 15.64
C VAL A 205 -10.84 9.88 15.56
N VAL A 206 -9.78 10.17 14.82
CA VAL A 206 -8.70 9.21 14.52
C VAL A 206 -7.52 9.36 15.46
N VAL A 207 -7.16 10.60 15.78
CA VAL A 207 -5.94 10.88 16.53
C VAL A 207 -6.19 10.77 18.03
N PRO A 208 -5.42 9.94 18.77
CA PRO A 208 -5.49 9.89 20.22
C PRO A 208 -5.19 11.26 20.85
N LYS A 209 -6.01 11.68 21.81
CA LYS A 209 -5.90 13.01 22.44
C LYS A 209 -4.54 13.22 23.12
N GLU A 210 -3.99 12.17 23.71
CA GLU A 210 -2.69 12.17 24.37
C GLU A 210 -1.51 12.37 23.42
N MET A 211 -1.72 12.18 22.12
CA MET A 211 -0.71 12.39 21.08
C MET A 211 -0.73 13.81 20.51
N MET A 212 -1.67 14.64 20.89
CA MET A 212 -1.74 16.06 20.49
C MET A 212 -1.66 16.99 21.71
N ASP A 213 -1.06 18.14 21.51
CA ASP A 213 -1.00 19.24 22.50
C ASP A 213 -1.23 20.60 21.82
N GLU A 214 -1.08 21.69 22.57
CA GLU A 214 -1.24 23.06 22.09
C GLU A 214 -0.21 23.47 21.03
N ASN A 215 0.90 22.73 20.93
CA ASN A 215 1.96 22.97 19.94
C ASN A 215 1.77 22.15 18.65
N THR A 216 0.78 21.27 18.61
CA THR A 216 0.47 20.47 17.41
C THR A 216 -0.03 21.37 16.29
N LYS A 217 0.66 21.37 15.17
CA LYS A 217 0.32 22.17 13.98
C LYS A 217 -0.63 21.41 13.09
N ILE A 218 -1.74 22.04 12.69
CA ILE A 218 -2.72 21.45 11.78
C ILE A 218 -2.83 22.34 10.55
N TYR A 219 -2.47 21.78 9.39
CA TYR A 219 -2.56 22.42 8.09
C TYR A 219 -3.61 21.69 7.23
N ILE A 220 -4.58 22.44 6.71
CA ILE A 220 -5.62 21.92 5.83
C ILE A 220 -5.64 22.77 4.57
N ASN A 221 -5.40 22.15 3.41
CA ASN A 221 -5.28 22.81 2.13
C ASN A 221 -4.47 24.12 2.23
N PRO A 222 -3.18 24.08 2.61
CA PRO A 222 -2.41 25.29 2.90
C PRO A 222 -2.27 26.24 1.71
N THR A 223 -2.45 25.76 0.50
CA THR A 223 -2.53 26.59 -0.72
C THR A 223 -3.93 27.16 -0.97
N GLY A 224 -4.91 26.84 -0.12
CA GLY A 224 -6.30 27.24 -0.24
C GLY A 224 -7.14 26.25 -1.06
N ARG A 225 -7.74 26.71 -2.15
CA ARG A 225 -8.68 25.96 -2.98
C ARG A 225 -8.08 24.70 -3.61
N PHE A 226 -8.78 23.55 -3.48
CA PHE A 226 -8.47 22.29 -4.16
C PHE A 226 -9.77 21.71 -4.77
N VAL A 227 -10.22 22.25 -5.88
CA VAL A 227 -11.47 21.86 -6.55
C VAL A 227 -11.21 20.90 -7.71
N ILE A 228 -10.18 21.15 -8.53
CA ILE A 228 -9.78 20.25 -9.60
C ILE A 228 -8.83 19.21 -9.01
N GLY A 229 -9.18 17.93 -9.12
CA GLY A 229 -8.41 16.82 -8.56
C GLY A 229 -8.52 15.56 -9.41
N GLY A 230 -8.04 14.46 -8.85
CA GLY A 230 -7.98 13.19 -9.56
C GLY A 230 -7.17 13.25 -10.85
N PRO A 231 -7.40 12.35 -11.82
CA PRO A 231 -6.68 12.31 -13.09
C PRO A 231 -6.80 13.58 -13.93
N LEU A 232 -7.82 14.41 -13.70
CA LEU A 232 -7.95 15.71 -14.38
C LEU A 232 -6.90 16.71 -13.88
N GLY A 233 -6.58 16.67 -12.57
CA GLY A 233 -5.61 17.56 -11.94
C GLY A 233 -4.17 17.08 -12.06
N ASP A 234 -3.94 15.77 -11.97
CA ASP A 234 -2.60 15.15 -12.00
C ASP A 234 -2.65 13.76 -12.62
N THR A 235 -1.55 13.34 -13.21
CA THR A 235 -1.41 12.03 -13.85
C THR A 235 -1.17 10.94 -12.81
N GLY A 236 -1.87 9.79 -12.97
CA GLY A 236 -1.65 8.58 -12.19
C GLY A 236 -1.00 7.45 -12.98
N LEU A 237 -0.25 6.61 -12.27
CA LEU A 237 0.34 5.39 -12.81
C LEU A 237 0.45 4.33 -11.71
N THR A 238 0.16 3.08 -12.05
CA THR A 238 0.38 1.94 -11.16
C THR A 238 1.82 1.89 -10.66
N GLY A 239 1.99 1.68 -9.34
CA GLY A 239 3.30 1.52 -8.73
C GLY A 239 4.07 2.81 -8.45
N ARG A 240 3.40 3.97 -8.39
CA ARG A 240 4.03 5.25 -8.02
C ARG A 240 3.87 5.66 -6.56
N LYS A 241 3.31 4.80 -5.72
CA LYS A 241 3.11 5.05 -4.28
C LYS A 241 3.76 3.99 -3.40
N LEU A 242 4.97 3.53 -3.79
CA LEU A 242 5.70 2.44 -3.15
C LEU A 242 5.91 2.64 -1.64
N ILE A 243 6.21 3.86 -1.23
CA ILE A 243 6.50 4.18 0.18
C ILE A 243 5.20 4.29 1.00
N VAL A 244 4.11 4.77 0.38
CA VAL A 244 2.75 4.71 0.96
C VAL A 244 2.29 3.25 1.08
N ASP A 245 2.59 2.41 0.11
CA ASP A 245 2.22 0.99 0.10
C ASP A 245 2.92 0.19 1.18
N THR A 246 4.09 0.63 1.65
CA THR A 246 4.95 -0.12 2.56
C THR A 246 5.04 0.54 3.94
N TYR A 247 6.17 1.14 4.31
CA TYR A 247 6.46 1.52 5.70
C TYR A 247 6.65 3.02 5.91
N GLY A 248 6.22 3.86 4.96
CA GLY A 248 6.28 5.33 5.10
C GLY A 248 7.69 5.91 5.22
N GLY A 249 8.70 5.20 4.72
CA GLY A 249 10.10 5.64 4.75
C GLY A 249 10.94 5.07 5.92
N TYR A 250 10.34 4.29 6.82
CA TYR A 250 11.06 3.67 7.94
C TYR A 250 11.97 2.51 7.51
N SER A 251 11.57 1.76 6.49
CA SER A 251 12.34 0.68 5.90
C SER A 251 12.91 1.07 4.56
N ARG A 252 13.98 0.40 4.17
CA ARG A 252 14.45 0.39 2.77
C ARG A 252 13.39 -0.18 1.86
N HIS A 253 13.53 0.07 0.57
CA HIS A 253 12.66 -0.46 -0.47
C HIS A 253 13.47 -0.94 -1.66
N GLY A 254 13.11 -2.09 -2.23
CA GLY A 254 13.81 -2.67 -3.39
C GLY A 254 13.42 -2.06 -4.74
N GLY A 255 12.37 -1.24 -4.78
CA GLY A 255 11.87 -0.57 -5.99
C GLY A 255 10.76 -1.31 -6.74
N GLY A 256 10.46 -2.57 -6.38
CA GLY A 256 9.40 -3.34 -7.01
C GLY A 256 7.99 -2.90 -6.58
N ALA A 257 7.13 -2.55 -7.53
CA ALA A 257 5.73 -2.27 -7.30
C ALA A 257 4.93 -3.56 -7.06
N PHE A 258 3.84 -3.47 -6.29
CA PHE A 258 2.98 -4.61 -5.95
C PHE A 258 1.77 -4.75 -6.86
N SER A 259 0.97 -3.68 -6.99
CA SER A 259 -0.33 -3.71 -7.67
C SER A 259 -0.21 -4.13 -9.13
N GLY A 260 -1.19 -4.91 -9.59
CA GLY A 260 -1.26 -5.44 -10.96
C GLY A 260 -0.41 -6.68 -11.21
N LYS A 261 0.33 -7.17 -10.22
CA LYS A 261 1.20 -8.36 -10.31
C LYS A 261 0.58 -9.53 -9.54
N ASP A 262 0.48 -10.71 -10.17
CA ASP A 262 0.15 -11.94 -9.47
C ASP A 262 1.31 -12.42 -8.57
N ALA A 263 1.05 -13.37 -7.67
CA ALA A 263 1.99 -13.83 -6.65
C ALA A 263 3.25 -14.54 -7.19
N SER A 264 3.31 -14.87 -8.46
CA SER A 264 4.54 -15.42 -9.07
C SER A 264 5.66 -14.37 -9.17
N LYS A 265 5.31 -13.09 -9.08
CA LYS A 265 6.26 -11.98 -9.04
C LYS A 265 6.75 -11.80 -7.61
N VAL A 266 8.04 -12.11 -7.39
CA VAL A 266 8.68 -12.04 -6.06
C VAL A 266 8.70 -10.63 -5.47
N ASP A 267 8.66 -9.59 -6.29
CA ASP A 267 8.48 -8.20 -5.83
C ASP A 267 7.31 -8.09 -4.85
N ARG A 268 6.20 -8.77 -5.14
CA ARG A 268 5.00 -8.77 -4.31
C ARG A 268 5.04 -9.87 -3.26
N SER A 269 5.17 -11.13 -3.65
CA SER A 269 5.04 -12.29 -2.76
C SER A 269 6.14 -12.33 -1.70
N ALA A 270 7.39 -12.10 -2.06
CA ALA A 270 8.49 -12.08 -1.10
C ALA A 270 8.42 -10.88 -0.15
N SER A 271 7.98 -9.71 -0.61
CA SER A 271 7.76 -8.55 0.28
C SER A 271 6.68 -8.84 1.33
N TYR A 272 5.61 -9.53 0.96
CA TYR A 272 4.58 -9.96 1.91
C TYR A 272 5.12 -11.01 2.91
N MET A 273 5.91 -11.96 2.43
CA MET A 273 6.54 -12.95 3.31
C MET A 273 7.52 -12.30 4.28
N LEU A 274 8.34 -11.35 3.83
CA LEU A 274 9.25 -10.63 4.70
C LEU A 274 8.54 -9.77 5.75
N ARG A 275 7.39 -9.17 5.39
CA ARG A 275 6.53 -8.51 6.38
C ARG A 275 6.04 -9.51 7.43
N HIS A 276 5.56 -10.67 7.00
CA HIS A 276 5.12 -11.73 7.90
C HIS A 276 6.23 -12.14 8.88
N ILE A 277 7.42 -12.38 8.37
CA ILE A 277 8.56 -12.80 9.19
C ILE A 277 8.98 -11.67 10.15
N ALA A 278 9.19 -10.45 9.66
CA ALA A 278 9.57 -9.32 10.50
C ALA A 278 8.56 -9.06 11.63
N LYS A 279 7.25 -9.10 11.30
CA LYS A 279 6.18 -8.96 12.30
C LYS A 279 6.27 -10.06 13.37
N ASN A 280 6.48 -11.30 12.96
CA ASN A 280 6.57 -12.43 13.91
C ASN A 280 7.84 -12.40 14.75
N ILE A 281 8.97 -11.91 14.25
CA ILE A 281 10.16 -11.66 15.06
C ILE A 281 9.87 -10.66 16.17
N VAL A 282 9.19 -9.55 15.87
CA VAL A 282 8.84 -8.53 16.86
C VAL A 282 7.75 -9.03 17.81
N ALA A 283 6.68 -9.65 17.29
CA ALA A 283 5.54 -10.12 18.07
C ALA A 283 5.93 -11.26 19.05
N ASN A 284 6.90 -12.10 18.70
CA ASN A 284 7.45 -13.13 19.62
C ASN A 284 8.53 -12.55 20.54
N GLY A 285 8.83 -11.27 20.47
CA GLY A 285 9.71 -10.56 21.38
C GLY A 285 11.19 -10.83 21.18
N TYR A 286 11.62 -11.29 20.02
CA TYR A 286 13.06 -11.44 19.69
C TYR A 286 13.75 -10.11 19.49
N ALA A 287 13.04 -9.09 19.02
CA ALA A 287 13.49 -7.71 18.88
C ALA A 287 12.33 -6.73 19.02
N LYS A 288 12.60 -5.44 19.23
CA LYS A 288 11.57 -4.38 19.16
C LYS A 288 11.38 -3.85 17.74
N LYS A 289 12.42 -3.93 16.91
CA LYS A 289 12.44 -3.52 15.52
C LYS A 289 13.15 -4.58 14.69
N CYS A 290 12.64 -4.84 13.51
CA CYS A 290 13.24 -5.81 12.60
C CYS A 290 13.07 -5.34 11.16
N GLU A 291 14.19 -5.22 10.45
CA GLU A 291 14.24 -5.05 9.00
C GLU A 291 14.91 -6.25 8.37
N LEU A 292 14.29 -6.81 7.36
CA LEU A 292 14.78 -7.96 6.60
C LEU A 292 14.97 -7.61 5.14
N GLN A 293 15.98 -8.20 4.51
CA GLN A 293 16.14 -8.19 3.07
C GLN A 293 16.32 -9.61 2.55
N VAL A 294 15.72 -9.91 1.41
CA VAL A 294 16.09 -11.06 0.57
C VAL A 294 16.39 -10.59 -0.84
N SER A 295 17.22 -11.36 -1.55
CA SER A 295 17.48 -11.15 -2.97
C SER A 295 17.27 -12.44 -3.74
N TYR A 296 16.75 -12.31 -4.98
CA TYR A 296 16.56 -13.42 -5.91
C TYR A 296 17.32 -13.15 -7.21
N ALA A 297 17.71 -14.25 -7.88
CA ALA A 297 18.13 -14.23 -9.27
C ALA A 297 17.09 -14.94 -10.13
N ILE A 298 16.95 -14.49 -11.37
CA ILE A 298 16.04 -15.09 -12.33
C ILE A 298 16.31 -16.60 -12.48
N GLY A 299 15.26 -17.42 -12.45
CA GLY A 299 15.33 -18.88 -12.58
C GLY A 299 15.80 -19.64 -11.34
N MET A 300 16.21 -18.97 -10.27
CA MET A 300 16.60 -19.64 -9.01
C MET A 300 15.41 -19.77 -8.06
N GLU A 301 15.29 -20.94 -7.44
CA GLU A 301 14.22 -21.22 -6.47
C GLU A 301 14.48 -20.58 -5.11
N LYS A 302 15.73 -20.64 -4.64
CA LYS A 302 16.10 -20.12 -3.31
C LYS A 302 16.62 -18.69 -3.42
N PRO A 303 16.40 -17.85 -2.39
CA PRO A 303 17.04 -16.54 -2.33
C PRO A 303 18.55 -16.67 -2.33
N ILE A 304 19.25 -15.72 -2.95
CA ILE A 304 20.71 -15.64 -2.97
C ILE A 304 21.24 -15.24 -1.61
N SER A 305 20.54 -14.36 -0.90
CA SER A 305 20.94 -13.83 0.41
C SER A 305 19.74 -13.51 1.27
N ILE A 306 19.94 -13.62 2.58
CA ILE A 306 19.04 -13.13 3.62
C ILE A 306 19.87 -12.22 4.52
N TRP A 307 19.36 -11.04 4.80
CA TRP A 307 19.98 -10.08 5.71
C TRP A 307 18.96 -9.58 6.73
N ILE A 308 19.41 -9.31 7.95
CA ILE A 308 18.62 -8.79 9.03
C ILE A 308 19.30 -7.59 9.71
N ASN A 309 18.50 -6.65 10.20
CA ASN A 309 18.92 -5.62 11.12
C ASN A 309 17.83 -5.41 12.18
N THR A 310 18.18 -5.61 13.42
CA THR A 310 17.30 -5.41 14.58
C THR A 310 17.52 -4.06 15.28
N PHE A 311 18.36 -3.21 14.70
CA PHE A 311 18.70 -1.88 15.24
C PHE A 311 19.23 -1.92 16.68
N GLY A 312 19.90 -3.01 17.05
CA GLY A 312 20.43 -3.25 18.39
C GLY A 312 19.37 -3.52 19.46
N THR A 313 18.13 -3.89 19.05
CA THR A 313 17.04 -4.19 19.96
C THR A 313 16.80 -5.69 20.17
N ASN A 314 17.65 -6.54 19.57
CA ASN A 314 17.58 -7.99 19.64
C ASN A 314 17.88 -8.52 21.04
N LYS A 315 17.22 -9.64 21.41
CA LYS A 315 17.45 -10.38 22.65
C LYS A 315 18.36 -11.58 22.47
N ILE A 316 18.51 -12.09 21.25
CA ILE A 316 19.42 -13.14 20.84
C ILE A 316 20.26 -12.63 19.65
N PRO A 317 21.40 -13.23 19.31
CA PRO A 317 22.19 -12.83 18.16
C PRO A 317 21.38 -12.84 16.87
N GLU A 318 21.59 -11.86 15.98
CA GLU A 318 20.91 -11.81 14.66
C GLU A 318 21.15 -13.05 13.83
N GLU A 319 22.32 -13.67 13.94
CA GLU A 319 22.66 -14.92 13.27
C GLU A 319 21.75 -16.09 13.74
N ASP A 320 21.32 -16.11 14.98
CA ASP A 320 20.40 -17.13 15.49
C ASP A 320 18.97 -16.85 15.03
N ILE A 321 18.59 -15.58 14.89
CA ILE A 321 17.30 -15.20 14.26
C ILE A 321 17.27 -15.66 12.80
N ILE A 322 18.36 -15.50 12.04
CA ILE A 322 18.44 -15.98 10.64
C ILE A 322 18.24 -17.51 10.59
N LYS A 323 18.86 -18.28 11.49
CA LYS A 323 18.66 -19.74 11.54
C LYS A 323 17.19 -20.11 11.78
N ILE A 324 16.52 -19.41 12.72
CA ILE A 324 15.08 -19.59 12.95
C ILE A 324 14.27 -19.33 11.68
N ILE A 325 14.62 -18.26 10.93
CA ILE A 325 13.94 -17.94 9.66
C ILE A 325 14.12 -19.06 8.66
N GLU A 326 15.36 -19.53 8.44
CA GLU A 326 15.68 -20.59 7.48
C GLU A 326 15.03 -21.93 7.83
N GLU A 327 14.88 -22.25 9.12
CA GLU A 327 14.23 -23.47 9.59
C GLU A 327 12.70 -23.45 9.51
N LYS A 328 12.09 -22.28 9.70
CA LYS A 328 10.62 -22.14 9.82
C LYS A 328 9.93 -21.75 8.53
N PHE A 329 10.62 -21.09 7.61
CA PHE A 329 9.99 -20.50 6.44
C PHE A 329 10.65 -20.96 5.14
N ASP A 330 9.82 -21.49 4.25
CA ASP A 330 10.24 -21.78 2.87
C ASP A 330 10.16 -20.50 2.05
N LEU A 331 11.33 -19.94 1.72
CA LEU A 331 11.46 -18.70 0.95
C LEU A 331 11.55 -18.94 -0.57
N THR A 332 11.26 -20.14 -1.05
CA THR A 332 11.05 -20.35 -2.49
C THR A 332 9.76 -19.65 -2.95
N PRO A 333 9.67 -19.17 -4.20
CA PRO A 333 8.44 -18.52 -4.69
C PRO A 333 7.19 -19.36 -4.46
N ASN A 334 7.25 -20.66 -4.78
CA ASN A 334 6.12 -21.58 -4.56
C ASN A 334 5.83 -21.82 -3.07
N GLY A 335 6.85 -21.90 -2.23
CA GLY A 335 6.72 -22.00 -0.77
C GLY A 335 5.96 -20.80 -0.19
N ILE A 336 6.34 -19.60 -0.58
CA ILE A 336 5.69 -18.35 -0.17
C ILE A 336 4.21 -18.31 -0.63
N ILE A 337 3.94 -18.60 -1.91
CA ILE A 337 2.58 -18.60 -2.48
C ILE A 337 1.68 -19.57 -1.71
N LYS A 338 2.18 -20.77 -1.43
CA LYS A 338 1.44 -21.78 -0.68
C LYS A 338 1.23 -21.38 0.77
N TYR A 339 2.28 -20.88 1.43
CA TYR A 339 2.24 -20.53 2.86
C TYR A 339 1.27 -19.40 3.16
N LEU A 340 1.26 -18.34 2.33
CA LEU A 340 0.40 -17.18 2.47
C LEU A 340 -0.92 -17.28 1.69
N ASP A 341 -1.18 -18.42 1.01
CA ASP A 341 -2.41 -18.65 0.23
C ASP A 341 -2.69 -17.55 -0.80
N LEU A 342 -1.66 -17.16 -1.58
CA LEU A 342 -1.66 -15.99 -2.45
C LEU A 342 -2.34 -16.19 -3.81
N LYS A 343 -2.94 -17.33 -4.07
CA LYS A 343 -3.74 -17.58 -5.29
C LYS A 343 -5.17 -17.06 -5.17
N LYS A 344 -5.59 -16.60 -4.00
CA LYS A 344 -6.93 -16.04 -3.75
C LYS A 344 -7.06 -14.61 -4.26
N PRO A 345 -8.27 -14.18 -4.68
CA PRO A 345 -8.55 -12.81 -5.12
C PRO A 345 -8.67 -11.86 -3.90
N ILE A 346 -7.55 -11.52 -3.30
CA ILE A 346 -7.46 -10.68 -2.09
C ILE A 346 -6.81 -9.32 -2.33
N TYR A 347 -6.33 -9.07 -3.55
CA TYR A 347 -5.40 -7.98 -3.85
C TYR A 347 -6.06 -6.61 -3.89
N THR A 348 -7.29 -6.49 -4.35
CA THR A 348 -8.06 -5.23 -4.30
C THR A 348 -8.12 -4.64 -2.88
N LYS A 349 -8.15 -5.49 -1.84
CA LYS A 349 -8.16 -5.05 -0.44
C LYS A 349 -6.84 -4.46 0.04
N THR A 350 -5.75 -4.70 -0.69
CA THR A 350 -4.42 -4.24 -0.28
C THR A 350 -4.09 -2.84 -0.76
N THR A 351 -4.68 -2.39 -1.87
CA THR A 351 -4.24 -1.21 -2.62
C THR A 351 -4.31 0.12 -1.87
N ASN A 352 -5.33 0.32 -1.05
CA ASN A 352 -5.54 1.60 -0.35
C ASN A 352 -5.08 1.52 1.09
N TYR A 353 -4.49 2.60 1.60
CA TYR A 353 -4.08 2.72 3.00
C TYR A 353 -3.05 1.66 3.44
N GLY A 354 -2.07 1.39 2.56
CA GLY A 354 -0.97 0.45 2.78
C GLY A 354 -1.31 -1.02 2.54
N HIS A 355 -0.30 -1.81 2.19
CA HIS A 355 -0.42 -3.26 2.03
C HIS A 355 -0.21 -4.00 3.36
N PHE A 356 0.32 -3.33 4.37
CA PHE A 356 0.69 -3.88 5.67
C PHE A 356 -0.13 -3.27 6.81
N GLY A 357 -0.23 -4.01 7.92
CA GLY A 357 -0.97 -3.59 9.12
C GLY A 357 -2.48 -3.87 9.08
N LYS A 358 -2.98 -4.64 8.11
CA LYS A 358 -4.39 -5.05 7.98
C LYS A 358 -4.56 -6.48 8.47
N GLU A 359 -5.18 -6.68 9.62
CA GLU A 359 -5.27 -7.98 10.33
C GLU A 359 -5.88 -9.11 9.50
N GLU A 360 -6.76 -8.80 8.55
CA GLU A 360 -7.40 -9.78 7.68
C GLU A 360 -6.46 -10.34 6.59
N MET A 361 -5.28 -9.78 6.40
CA MET A 361 -4.33 -10.24 5.39
C MET A 361 -3.50 -11.41 5.90
N PRO A 362 -3.23 -12.44 5.06
CA PRO A 362 -2.51 -13.65 5.48
C PRO A 362 -1.14 -13.37 6.12
N TRP A 363 -0.41 -12.39 5.61
CA TRP A 363 0.92 -12.01 6.10
C TRP A 363 0.92 -11.23 7.42
N GLU A 364 -0.25 -10.81 7.90
CA GLU A 364 -0.37 -10.13 9.20
C GLU A 364 -0.65 -11.09 10.37
N LYS A 365 -0.81 -12.38 10.11
CA LYS A 365 -1.05 -13.38 11.13
C LYS A 365 0.16 -13.54 12.05
N VAL A 366 -0.07 -13.45 13.37
CA VAL A 366 0.95 -13.77 14.37
C VAL A 366 0.93 -15.28 14.65
N ILE A 367 2.12 -15.89 14.65
CA ILE A 367 2.36 -17.31 14.94
C ILE A 367 3.49 -17.43 15.96
N THR A 368 3.61 -18.59 16.60
CA THR A 368 4.78 -18.92 17.43
C THR A 368 5.91 -19.42 16.54
N ILE A 369 7.10 -18.83 16.63
CA ILE A 369 8.25 -19.16 15.79
C ILE A 369 9.44 -19.77 16.56
N GLY A 370 9.35 -19.92 17.88
CA GLY A 370 10.42 -20.53 18.69
C GLY A 370 9.92 -21.10 19.98
#